data_8fb3fe902e862e9605b788f00f303d52
#
_entry.id   8fb3fe902e862e9605b788f00f303d52
#
_cell.length_a   1.000
_cell.length_b   1.000
_cell.length_c   1.000
_cell.angle_alpha   90.00
_cell.angle_beta   90.00
_cell.angle_gamma   90.00
#
_symmetry.space_group_name_H-M   'P 1'
#
loop_
_entity.id
_entity.type
_entity.pdbx_description
1 polymer ?
#
loop_
_entity_poly.entity_id
_entity_poly.type
_entity_poly.pdbx_seq_one_letter_code
_entity_poly.pdbx_strand_id
1 'polypeptide(L)'
;MSQKLGLSLSLPSIKTGGASAFKNLYSLDFDGVDDYVSFGDKNIFTPNNSGGNRGMSFSYWAKLPNIASQTLIAKSGVFYSGAYHYEYILRTDFAGKPFITFYGGDNSSIFIKIKLDTPVVVNTWTHIAFTWDLGSTNADLIGYINGVKHSVADGNATFTSGGTWAAVVNTFNTLYQGKDGGATFGGGKLDEVAIFDDNLSTAKVQAIYNGGKPTDLSGEQYLIGYWRNGDTAGTSVYPTIEDYSSEGNDGTMTNMTSGDIVTDAP
;
A
#
# COMPACT_ATOMS: atom_id res chain seq x y z
N MET A 1 27.37 56.21 44.27
CA MET A 1 26.07 55.56 43.89
C MET A 1 26.30 54.75 42.67
N SER A 2 26.30 53.40 42.77
CA SER A 2 26.50 52.47 41.64
C SER A 2 25.18 51.84 41.33
N GLN A 3 24.66 52.11 40.14
CA GLN A 3 23.45 51.46 39.59
C GLN A 3 23.84 50.16 38.95
N LYS A 4 23.33 49.03 39.45
CA LYS A 4 23.39 47.74 38.78
C LYS A 4 22.23 47.66 37.76
N LEU A 5 22.55 47.63 36.45
CA LEU A 5 21.59 47.24 35.44
C LEU A 5 21.45 45.72 35.50
N GLY A 6 20.27 45.25 35.90
CA GLY A 6 19.87 43.85 35.80
C GLY A 6 19.32 43.56 34.40
N LEU A 7 20.09 42.87 33.55
CA LEU A 7 19.57 42.33 32.29
C LEU A 7 18.88 41.02 32.59
N SER A 8 17.55 41.00 32.53
CA SER A 8 16.75 39.78 32.57
C SER A 8 16.63 39.24 31.17
N LEU A 9 17.44 38.23 30.82
CA LEU A 9 17.18 37.40 29.60
C LEU A 9 16.06 36.42 29.91
N SER A 10 14.86 36.71 29.41
CA SER A 10 13.81 35.69 29.33
C SER A 10 14.11 34.82 28.10
N LEU A 11 14.56 33.59 28.34
CA LEU A 11 14.61 32.58 27.31
C LEU A 11 13.17 32.29 26.83
N PRO A 12 12.92 32.28 25.49
CA PRO A 12 11.63 31.84 25.01
C PRO A 12 11.41 30.38 25.44
N SER A 13 10.28 30.12 26.07
CA SER A 13 9.83 28.76 26.39
C SER A 13 9.67 28.01 25.07
N ILE A 14 10.61 27.12 24.75
CA ILE A 14 10.42 26.16 23.69
C ILE A 14 9.31 25.25 24.20
N LYS A 15 8.09 25.45 23.69
CA LYS A 15 7.07 24.41 23.75
C LYS A 15 7.60 23.22 22.95
N THR A 16 8.21 22.28 23.63
CA THR A 16 8.35 20.93 23.12
C THR A 16 6.94 20.35 23.11
N GLY A 17 6.19 20.63 22.05
CA GLY A 17 5.05 19.82 21.70
C GLY A 17 5.65 18.44 21.40
N GLY A 18 5.59 17.53 22.36
CA GLY A 18 5.95 16.16 22.14
C GLY A 18 5.06 15.67 21.00
N ALA A 19 5.66 15.31 19.86
CA ALA A 19 4.92 14.56 18.84
C ALA A 19 4.24 13.41 19.56
N SER A 20 2.93 13.27 19.39
CA SER A 20 2.21 12.12 19.92
C SER A 20 2.95 10.88 19.43
N ALA A 21 3.33 9.99 20.35
CA ALA A 21 3.99 8.76 19.94
C ALA A 21 3.10 8.05 18.93
N PHE A 22 3.68 7.57 17.82
CA PHE A 22 2.99 6.76 16.83
C PHE A 22 2.29 5.59 17.54
N LYS A 23 1.00 5.42 17.26
CA LYS A 23 0.18 4.34 17.79
C LYS A 23 -0.53 3.70 16.62
N ASN A 24 -0.41 2.41 16.50
CA ASN A 24 -1.17 1.59 15.58
C ASN A 24 -2.15 0.75 16.41
N LEU A 25 -3.43 1.04 16.32
CA LEU A 25 -4.48 0.47 17.20
C LEU A 25 -5.61 -0.19 16.41
N TYR A 26 -5.83 0.20 15.17
CA TYR A 26 -6.95 -0.22 14.36
C TYR A 26 -6.49 -0.77 13.03
N SER A 27 -7.39 -1.49 12.38
CA SER A 27 -7.29 -1.92 10.99
C SER A 27 -8.68 -1.99 10.36
N LEU A 28 -8.77 -2.12 9.04
CA LEU A 28 -10.03 -2.41 8.36
C LEU A 28 -10.20 -3.91 8.17
N ASP A 29 -11.40 -4.42 8.51
CA ASP A 29 -11.81 -5.82 8.29
C ASP A 29 -12.79 -5.88 7.11
N PHE A 30 -12.40 -6.56 6.04
CA PHE A 30 -13.17 -6.74 4.80
C PHE A 30 -13.84 -8.11 4.83
N ASP A 31 -15.14 -8.19 4.53
CA ASP A 31 -15.93 -9.43 4.57
C ASP A 31 -15.64 -10.37 3.38
N GLY A 32 -15.03 -9.87 2.31
CA GLY A 32 -14.73 -10.62 1.09
C GLY A 32 -15.95 -10.83 0.18
N VAL A 33 -17.06 -10.16 0.44
CA VAL A 33 -18.31 -10.26 -0.32
C VAL A 33 -18.55 -9.01 -1.16
N ASP A 34 -18.54 -7.82 -0.52
CA ASP A 34 -18.78 -6.56 -1.21
C ASP A 34 -18.11 -5.34 -0.55
N ASP A 35 -17.35 -5.55 0.52
CA ASP A 35 -16.59 -4.51 1.23
C ASP A 35 -15.39 -3.99 0.43
N TYR A 36 -15.22 -2.66 0.39
CA TYR A 36 -14.04 -2.03 -0.19
C TYR A 36 -13.84 -0.59 0.26
N VAL A 37 -12.61 -0.10 0.05
CA VAL A 37 -12.28 1.34 0.10
C VAL A 37 -11.97 1.82 -1.30
N SER A 38 -12.57 2.96 -1.70
CA SER A 38 -12.38 3.62 -2.98
C SER A 38 -11.58 4.90 -2.81
N PHE A 39 -10.50 5.08 -3.59
CA PHE A 39 -9.64 6.28 -3.60
C PHE A 39 -9.82 7.12 -4.87
N GLY A 40 -10.74 6.72 -5.74
CA GLY A 40 -10.97 7.38 -7.03
C GLY A 40 -9.89 7.06 -8.07
N ASP A 41 -10.11 7.56 -9.27
CA ASP A 41 -9.13 7.53 -10.35
C ASP A 41 -8.18 8.73 -10.19
N LYS A 42 -6.96 8.47 -9.74
CA LYS A 42 -5.91 9.46 -9.55
C LYS A 42 -4.69 9.07 -10.38
N ASN A 43 -4.24 9.99 -11.22
CA ASN A 43 -3.09 9.76 -12.10
C ASN A 43 -1.80 9.47 -11.34
N ILE A 44 -1.67 10.02 -10.12
CA ILE A 44 -0.50 9.81 -9.27
C ILE A 44 -0.27 8.34 -8.91
N PHE A 45 -1.33 7.52 -8.89
CA PHE A 45 -1.23 6.10 -8.62
C PHE A 45 -0.89 5.24 -9.85
N THR A 46 -0.72 5.85 -11.02
CA THR A 46 -0.24 5.14 -12.21
C THR A 46 1.27 5.23 -12.29
N PRO A 47 2.00 4.11 -12.42
CA PRO A 47 3.45 4.11 -12.57
C PRO A 47 3.89 5.06 -13.70
N ASN A 48 4.94 5.83 -13.50
CA ASN A 48 5.49 6.84 -14.42
C ASN A 48 4.68 8.14 -14.60
N ASN A 49 3.56 8.34 -13.95
CA ASN A 49 2.73 9.54 -14.15
C ASN A 49 3.15 10.74 -13.27
N SER A 50 3.93 10.53 -12.23
CA SER A 50 4.47 11.59 -11.36
C SER A 50 5.71 12.29 -11.92
N GLY A 51 6.21 11.86 -13.09
CA GLY A 51 7.31 12.51 -13.82
C GLY A 51 8.72 12.19 -13.32
N GLY A 52 8.86 11.23 -12.39
CA GLY A 52 10.15 10.91 -11.77
C GLY A 52 10.92 9.74 -12.39
N ASN A 53 10.28 8.84 -13.07
CA ASN A 53 10.87 7.60 -13.62
C ASN A 53 11.67 6.79 -12.56
N ARG A 54 11.19 6.80 -11.32
CA ARG A 54 11.90 6.23 -10.15
C ARG A 54 11.49 4.82 -9.80
N GLY A 55 10.41 4.34 -10.35
CA GLY A 55 9.81 3.06 -9.98
C GLY A 55 8.51 3.22 -9.19
N MET A 56 8.01 2.13 -8.66
CA MET A 56 6.83 2.11 -7.80
C MET A 56 6.98 1.04 -6.73
N SER A 57 6.55 1.35 -5.52
CA SER A 57 6.56 0.36 -4.44
C SER A 57 5.27 0.38 -3.65
N PHE A 58 4.91 -0.79 -3.15
CA PHE A 58 3.76 -1.02 -2.29
C PHE A 58 4.23 -1.66 -0.99
N SER A 59 3.67 -1.20 0.12
CA SER A 59 3.92 -1.76 1.45
C SER A 59 2.60 -1.81 2.21
N TYR A 60 2.27 -2.94 2.82
CA TYR A 60 1.03 -3.08 3.57
C TYR A 60 1.12 -4.26 4.55
N TRP A 61 0.28 -4.21 5.57
CA TRP A 61 0.05 -5.32 6.48
C TRP A 61 -1.28 -5.99 6.15
N ALA A 62 -1.29 -7.32 6.15
CA ALA A 62 -2.48 -8.12 5.90
C ALA A 62 -2.59 -9.26 6.91
N LYS A 63 -3.85 -9.52 7.36
CA LYS A 63 -4.20 -10.67 8.20
C LYS A 63 -5.38 -11.38 7.54
N LEU A 64 -5.09 -12.48 6.85
CA LEU A 64 -6.07 -13.16 6.01
C LEU A 64 -6.74 -14.32 6.76
N PRO A 65 -8.07 -14.47 6.66
CA PRO A 65 -8.82 -15.49 7.38
C PRO A 65 -8.62 -16.90 6.80
N ASN A 66 -8.12 -17.00 5.57
CA ASN A 66 -7.92 -18.25 4.85
C ASN A 66 -6.89 -18.07 3.73
N ILE A 67 -6.48 -19.18 3.09
CA ILE A 67 -5.54 -19.20 1.96
C ILE A 67 -6.23 -19.12 0.58
N ALA A 68 -7.46 -18.61 0.50
CA ALA A 68 -8.12 -18.39 -0.79
C ALA A 68 -7.46 -17.24 -1.57
N SER A 69 -7.82 -17.11 -2.84
CA SER A 69 -7.41 -15.94 -3.61
C SER A 69 -8.12 -14.70 -3.08
N GLN A 70 -7.35 -13.73 -2.60
CA GLN A 70 -7.83 -12.48 -2.02
C GLN A 70 -7.31 -11.30 -2.84
N THR A 71 -8.20 -10.38 -3.24
CA THR A 71 -7.78 -9.10 -3.83
C THR A 71 -7.53 -8.11 -2.70
N LEU A 72 -6.32 -7.58 -2.60
CA LEU A 72 -5.92 -6.69 -1.50
C LEU A 72 -5.89 -5.22 -1.94
N ILE A 73 -5.19 -4.93 -3.04
CA ILE A 73 -5.07 -3.59 -3.61
C ILE A 73 -5.13 -3.71 -5.12
N ALA A 74 -5.90 -2.87 -5.81
CA ALA A 74 -5.94 -2.90 -7.26
C ALA A 74 -6.29 -1.54 -7.88
N LYS A 75 -5.66 -1.23 -9.01
CA LYS A 75 -6.05 -0.20 -9.97
C LYS A 75 -6.24 -0.90 -11.32
N SER A 76 -7.31 -1.71 -11.43
CA SER A 76 -7.46 -2.66 -12.52
C SER A 76 -8.87 -3.23 -12.60
N GLY A 77 -9.31 -3.61 -13.78
CA GLY A 77 -10.51 -4.43 -14.00
C GLY A 77 -11.79 -3.64 -14.25
N VAL A 78 -11.74 -2.32 -14.47
CA VAL A 78 -12.94 -1.55 -14.85
C VAL A 78 -13.32 -1.87 -16.30
N PHE A 79 -14.60 -2.19 -16.51
CA PHE A 79 -15.16 -2.35 -17.86
C PHE A 79 -15.70 -1.00 -18.36
N TYR A 80 -15.07 -0.47 -19.39
CA TYR A 80 -15.44 0.82 -19.98
C TYR A 80 -15.32 0.75 -21.51
N SER A 81 -16.26 1.36 -22.21
CA SER A 81 -16.27 1.44 -23.69
C SER A 81 -16.08 0.12 -24.41
N GLY A 82 -16.61 -1.00 -23.86
CA GLY A 82 -16.57 -2.32 -24.48
C GLY A 82 -15.30 -3.13 -24.19
N ALA A 83 -14.40 -2.65 -23.33
CA ALA A 83 -13.18 -3.34 -22.94
C ALA A 83 -12.94 -3.24 -21.42
N TYR A 84 -12.18 -4.21 -20.89
CA TYR A 84 -11.61 -4.10 -19.57
C TYR A 84 -10.28 -3.37 -19.61
N HIS A 85 -10.06 -2.48 -18.62
CA HIS A 85 -8.88 -1.67 -18.48
C HIS A 85 -8.03 -2.17 -17.31
N TYR A 86 -6.71 -2.13 -17.45
CA TYR A 86 -5.79 -2.76 -16.49
C TYR A 86 -4.58 -1.88 -16.24
N GLU A 87 -4.20 -1.72 -14.97
CA GLU A 87 -2.94 -1.10 -14.55
C GLU A 87 -2.14 -2.07 -13.67
N TYR A 88 -2.61 -2.34 -12.46
CA TYR A 88 -1.97 -3.33 -11.58
C TYR A 88 -2.95 -3.94 -10.58
N ILE A 89 -2.54 -5.09 -10.03
CA ILE A 89 -3.31 -5.80 -9.03
C ILE A 89 -2.39 -6.57 -8.07
N LEU A 90 -2.66 -6.43 -6.77
CA LEU A 90 -1.99 -7.13 -5.67
C LEU A 90 -2.98 -8.13 -5.07
N ARG A 91 -2.61 -9.41 -5.09
CA ARG A 91 -3.46 -10.52 -4.66
C ARG A 91 -2.68 -11.60 -3.93
N THR A 92 -3.42 -12.52 -3.30
CA THR A 92 -2.93 -13.88 -3.03
C THR A 92 -3.52 -14.85 -4.06
N ASP A 93 -2.80 -15.95 -4.32
CA ASP A 93 -3.35 -17.09 -5.07
C ASP A 93 -4.13 -18.05 -4.13
N PHE A 94 -4.69 -19.12 -4.69
CA PHE A 94 -5.42 -20.14 -3.92
C PHE A 94 -4.57 -20.93 -2.93
N ALA A 95 -3.26 -20.73 -2.91
CA ALA A 95 -2.35 -21.28 -1.92
C ALA A 95 -1.91 -20.23 -0.88
N GLY A 96 -2.52 -19.03 -0.90
CA GLY A 96 -2.17 -17.93 -0.02
C GLY A 96 -0.84 -17.24 -0.35
N LYS A 97 -0.29 -17.45 -1.55
CA LYS A 97 0.98 -16.87 -1.99
C LYS A 97 0.75 -15.46 -2.54
N PRO A 98 1.37 -14.41 -1.97
CA PRO A 98 1.23 -13.05 -2.47
C PRO A 98 1.83 -12.88 -3.87
N PHE A 99 1.17 -12.07 -4.70
CA PHE A 99 1.69 -11.67 -6.00
C PHE A 99 1.23 -10.26 -6.39
N ILE A 100 2.01 -9.62 -7.26
CA ILE A 100 1.62 -8.42 -7.99
C ILE A 100 1.69 -8.69 -9.48
N THR A 101 0.74 -8.12 -10.22
CA THR A 101 0.76 -8.09 -11.68
C THR A 101 0.65 -6.64 -12.13
N PHE A 102 1.54 -6.20 -13.00
CA PHE A 102 1.41 -4.97 -13.77
C PHE A 102 1.01 -5.30 -15.19
N TYR A 103 0.15 -4.47 -15.78
CA TYR A 103 -0.34 -4.64 -17.15
C TYR A 103 0.19 -3.53 -18.05
N GLY A 104 0.68 -3.90 -19.23
CA GLY A 104 1.25 -2.98 -20.19
C GLY A 104 0.24 -2.58 -21.26
N GLY A 105 0.26 -1.29 -21.65
CA GLY A 105 -0.56 -0.79 -22.75
C GLY A 105 -2.06 -0.98 -22.57
N ASP A 106 -2.55 -1.05 -21.32
CA ASP A 106 -3.96 -1.29 -20.99
C ASP A 106 -4.51 -2.62 -21.58
N ASN A 107 -3.70 -3.67 -21.55
CA ASN A 107 -4.03 -4.95 -22.16
C ASN A 107 -3.72 -6.11 -21.22
N SER A 108 -4.73 -6.92 -20.88
CA SER A 108 -4.58 -8.07 -19.96
C SER A 108 -3.65 -9.17 -20.47
N SER A 109 -3.36 -9.20 -21.79
CA SER A 109 -2.42 -10.16 -22.38
C SER A 109 -0.97 -9.70 -22.32
N ILE A 110 -0.73 -8.42 -22.01
CA ILE A 110 0.61 -7.83 -21.85
C ILE A 110 0.80 -7.57 -20.35
N PHE A 111 1.64 -8.36 -19.71
CA PHE A 111 1.84 -8.23 -18.26
C PHE A 111 3.22 -8.70 -17.82
N ILE A 112 3.61 -8.22 -16.65
CA ILE A 112 4.66 -8.78 -15.81
C ILE A 112 4.09 -9.11 -14.44
N LYS A 113 4.53 -10.21 -13.85
CA LYS A 113 4.04 -10.70 -12.57
C LYS A 113 5.17 -11.33 -11.78
N ILE A 114 5.27 -10.99 -10.50
CA ILE A 114 6.02 -11.76 -9.52
C ILE A 114 5.07 -12.37 -8.50
N LYS A 115 5.28 -13.66 -8.20
CA LYS A 115 4.59 -14.40 -7.16
C LYS A 115 5.62 -14.91 -6.17
N LEU A 116 5.40 -14.64 -4.89
CA LEU A 116 6.26 -15.10 -3.81
C LEU A 116 5.94 -16.58 -3.49
N ASP A 117 6.97 -17.40 -3.25
CA ASP A 117 6.76 -18.83 -3.04
C ASP A 117 6.38 -19.18 -1.60
N THR A 118 6.50 -18.24 -0.68
CA THR A 118 6.07 -18.36 0.70
C THR A 118 4.62 -17.90 0.87
N PRO A 119 3.69 -18.73 1.32
CA PRO A 119 2.33 -18.30 1.61
C PRO A 119 2.26 -17.45 2.88
N VAL A 120 1.22 -16.61 3.00
CA VAL A 120 0.88 -15.99 4.27
C VAL A 120 0.40 -17.01 5.28
N VAL A 121 0.59 -16.72 6.57
CA VAL A 121 0.05 -17.55 7.65
C VAL A 121 -1.35 -17.05 8.00
N VAL A 122 -2.32 -17.95 7.94
CA VAL A 122 -3.73 -17.65 8.23
C VAL A 122 -3.88 -17.02 9.62
N ASN A 123 -4.72 -15.99 9.72
CA ASN A 123 -5.00 -15.24 10.96
C ASN A 123 -3.76 -14.65 11.65
N THR A 124 -2.70 -14.39 10.87
CA THR A 124 -1.46 -13.79 11.37
C THR A 124 -1.12 -12.55 10.59
N TRP A 125 -0.84 -11.45 11.26
CA TRP A 125 -0.37 -10.24 10.61
C TRP A 125 0.93 -10.50 9.85
N THR A 126 0.93 -10.19 8.57
CA THR A 126 2.06 -10.38 7.66
C THR A 126 2.32 -9.07 6.93
N HIS A 127 3.54 -8.56 7.04
CA HIS A 127 3.97 -7.43 6.21
C HIS A 127 4.33 -7.93 4.82
N ILE A 128 3.74 -7.32 3.79
CA ILE A 128 3.99 -7.64 2.38
C ILE A 128 4.42 -6.36 1.69
N ALA A 129 5.48 -6.43 0.91
CA ALA A 129 5.88 -5.32 0.07
C ALA A 129 6.32 -5.82 -1.32
N PHE A 130 6.14 -4.95 -2.32
CA PHE A 130 6.64 -5.15 -3.68
C PHE A 130 7.33 -3.88 -4.12
N THR A 131 8.46 -4.02 -4.81
CA THR A 131 9.23 -2.92 -5.38
C THR A 131 9.49 -3.18 -6.85
N TRP A 132 9.39 -2.14 -7.68
CA TRP A 132 9.53 -2.23 -9.12
C TRP A 132 10.26 -1.01 -9.68
N ASP A 133 11.25 -1.22 -10.53
CA ASP A 133 12.06 -0.17 -11.17
C ASP A 133 11.62 0.16 -12.61
N LEU A 134 10.37 -0.21 -12.96
CA LEU A 134 9.73 0.02 -14.26
C LEU A 134 10.27 -0.85 -15.40
N GLY A 135 11.23 -1.72 -15.14
CA GLY A 135 11.70 -2.70 -16.11
C GLY A 135 10.71 -3.85 -16.33
N SER A 136 11.03 -4.73 -17.26
CA SER A 136 10.16 -5.83 -17.68
C SER A 136 10.78 -7.21 -17.44
N THR A 137 11.83 -7.28 -16.65
CA THR A 137 12.55 -8.53 -16.36
C THR A 137 12.30 -9.00 -14.92
N ASN A 138 12.72 -10.21 -14.62
CA ASN A 138 12.64 -10.78 -13.28
C ASN A 138 13.56 -10.10 -12.26
N ALA A 139 14.52 -9.29 -12.70
CA ALA A 139 15.40 -8.52 -11.82
C ALA A 139 14.75 -7.20 -11.36
N ASP A 140 13.78 -6.71 -12.12
CA ASP A 140 13.18 -5.38 -11.94
C ASP A 140 12.03 -5.38 -10.92
N LEU A 141 11.49 -6.56 -10.60
CA LEU A 141 10.34 -6.72 -9.72
C LEU A 141 10.68 -7.67 -8.56
N ILE A 142 10.61 -7.16 -7.34
CA ILE A 142 11.01 -7.86 -6.12
C ILE A 142 9.87 -7.82 -5.12
N GLY A 143 9.67 -8.90 -4.37
CA GLY A 143 8.72 -8.96 -3.28
C GLY A 143 9.38 -9.18 -1.92
N TYR A 144 8.63 -8.91 -0.86
CA TYR A 144 9.08 -9.07 0.52
C TYR A 144 7.95 -9.63 1.38
N ILE A 145 8.29 -10.53 2.28
CA ILE A 145 7.43 -11.01 3.35
C ILE A 145 8.16 -10.79 4.67
N ASN A 146 7.57 -10.03 5.58
CA ASN A 146 8.15 -9.70 6.88
C ASN A 146 9.61 -9.19 6.78
N GLY A 147 9.86 -8.29 5.83
CA GLY A 147 11.17 -7.71 5.56
C GLY A 147 12.18 -8.65 4.88
N VAL A 148 11.82 -9.90 4.65
CA VAL A 148 12.67 -10.87 3.93
C VAL A 148 12.44 -10.74 2.44
N LYS A 149 13.52 -10.53 1.69
CA LYS A 149 13.50 -10.41 0.23
C LYS A 149 13.13 -11.73 -0.45
N HIS A 150 12.26 -11.64 -1.45
CA HIS A 150 11.88 -12.71 -2.35
C HIS A 150 12.11 -12.28 -3.80
N SER A 151 12.97 -13.00 -4.50
CA SER A 151 13.27 -12.74 -5.90
C SER A 151 13.52 -14.06 -6.65
N VAL A 152 13.45 -14.01 -7.97
CA VAL A 152 13.77 -15.20 -8.80
C VAL A 152 15.23 -15.61 -8.62
N ALA A 153 16.13 -14.64 -8.48
CA ALA A 153 17.54 -14.88 -8.27
C ALA A 153 17.82 -15.62 -6.94
N ASP A 154 17.00 -15.37 -5.91
CA ASP A 154 17.12 -16.03 -4.59
C ASP A 154 16.37 -17.39 -4.55
N GLY A 155 15.69 -17.78 -5.66
CA GLY A 155 14.96 -19.05 -5.79
C GLY A 155 13.71 -19.16 -4.93
N ASN A 156 13.13 -18.04 -4.48
CA ASN A 156 11.98 -17.98 -3.58
C ASN A 156 10.83 -17.14 -4.13
N ALA A 157 10.86 -16.83 -5.44
CA ALA A 157 9.77 -16.21 -6.17
C ALA A 157 9.74 -16.70 -7.62
N THR A 158 8.55 -16.64 -8.22
CA THR A 158 8.32 -17.02 -9.63
C THR A 158 7.93 -15.77 -10.41
N PHE A 159 8.67 -15.48 -11.51
CA PHE A 159 8.32 -14.42 -12.46
C PHE A 159 7.59 -15.02 -13.66
N THR A 160 6.57 -14.30 -14.15
CA THR A 160 5.83 -14.66 -15.36
C THR A 160 5.55 -13.40 -16.15
N SER A 161 5.62 -13.48 -17.47
CA SER A 161 5.26 -12.36 -18.35
C SER A 161 4.43 -12.87 -19.54
N GLY A 162 3.63 -12.00 -20.12
CA GLY A 162 2.84 -12.23 -21.32
C GLY A 162 2.99 -11.09 -22.31
N GLY A 163 2.91 -11.39 -23.60
CA GLY A 163 3.00 -10.42 -24.68
C GLY A 163 4.36 -9.69 -24.77
N THR A 164 4.43 -8.70 -25.63
CA THR A 164 5.58 -7.78 -25.68
C THR A 164 5.32 -6.64 -24.72
N TRP A 165 6.17 -6.49 -23.71
CA TRP A 165 5.97 -5.49 -22.68
C TRP A 165 5.84 -4.08 -23.25
N ALA A 166 4.85 -3.36 -22.78
CA ALA A 166 4.67 -1.92 -22.95
C ALA A 166 4.51 -1.30 -21.54
N ALA A 167 4.83 -0.02 -21.42
CA ALA A 167 4.63 0.67 -20.15
C ALA A 167 3.17 0.60 -19.69
N VAL A 168 2.95 0.62 -18.38
CA VAL A 168 1.61 0.84 -17.81
C VAL A 168 1.12 2.21 -18.28
N VAL A 169 -0.12 2.26 -18.74
CA VAL A 169 -0.76 3.53 -19.15
C VAL A 169 -1.84 3.89 -18.15
N ASN A 170 -2.02 5.18 -17.92
CA ASN A 170 -3.12 5.65 -17.10
C ASN A 170 -4.46 5.33 -17.78
N THR A 171 -5.33 4.71 -17.01
CA THR A 171 -6.66 4.29 -17.45
C THR A 171 -7.74 4.96 -16.59
N PHE A 172 -9.00 4.54 -16.75
CA PHE A 172 -10.12 5.03 -15.93
C PHE A 172 -10.29 4.20 -14.64
N ASN A 173 -9.26 3.44 -14.24
CA ASN A 173 -9.36 2.59 -13.06
C ASN A 173 -9.26 3.42 -11.78
N THR A 174 -10.22 3.23 -10.90
CA THR A 174 -10.13 3.64 -9.50
C THR A 174 -9.14 2.75 -8.76
N LEU A 175 -8.36 3.34 -7.85
CA LEU A 175 -7.59 2.57 -6.87
C LEU A 175 -8.53 2.08 -5.77
N TYR A 176 -8.46 0.78 -5.47
CA TYR A 176 -9.25 0.13 -4.42
C TYR A 176 -8.37 -0.63 -3.43
N GLN A 177 -8.82 -0.70 -2.18
CA GLN A 177 -8.47 -1.75 -1.21
C GLN A 177 -9.66 -2.69 -1.06
N GLY A 178 -9.42 -4.00 -0.95
CA GLY A 178 -10.44 -5.03 -0.77
C GLY A 178 -11.11 -5.52 -2.06
N LYS A 179 -10.88 -4.91 -3.21
CA LYS A 179 -11.46 -5.37 -4.49
C LYS A 179 -10.63 -4.95 -5.70
N ASP A 180 -10.97 -5.49 -6.88
CA ASP A 180 -10.60 -4.90 -8.18
C ASP A 180 -11.76 -4.08 -8.77
N GLY A 181 -11.59 -3.52 -9.95
CA GLY A 181 -12.64 -2.77 -10.65
C GLY A 181 -13.78 -3.65 -11.18
N GLY A 182 -13.61 -4.98 -11.19
CA GLY A 182 -14.65 -5.97 -11.43
C GLY A 182 -15.42 -6.33 -10.14
N ALA A 183 -15.72 -7.60 -10.01
CA ALA A 183 -16.45 -8.16 -8.85
C ALA A 183 -15.60 -9.18 -8.07
N THR A 184 -14.27 -8.99 -8.01
CA THR A 184 -13.40 -9.87 -7.24
C THR A 184 -13.00 -9.19 -5.94
N PHE A 185 -13.60 -9.62 -4.86
CA PHE A 185 -13.38 -9.09 -3.52
C PHE A 185 -12.33 -9.89 -2.77
N GLY A 186 -11.72 -9.26 -1.77
CA GLY A 186 -10.81 -9.89 -0.83
C GLY A 186 -11.29 -9.69 0.59
N GLY A 187 -11.24 -10.75 1.40
CA GLY A 187 -11.60 -10.72 2.82
C GLY A 187 -10.37 -10.74 3.72
N GLY A 188 -10.58 -10.29 4.94
CA GLY A 188 -9.55 -10.17 5.95
C GLY A 188 -9.14 -8.73 6.23
N LYS A 189 -8.08 -8.56 7.03
CA LYS A 189 -7.72 -7.24 7.51
C LYS A 189 -6.55 -6.66 6.73
N LEU A 190 -6.64 -5.35 6.44
CA LEU A 190 -5.56 -4.55 5.88
C LEU A 190 -5.25 -3.37 6.80
N ASP A 191 -3.97 -3.04 6.89
CA ASP A 191 -3.47 -1.93 7.68
C ASP A 191 -2.17 -1.35 7.13
N GLU A 192 -1.87 -0.09 7.50
CA GLU A 192 -0.61 0.58 7.16
C GLU A 192 -0.28 0.47 5.66
N VAL A 193 -1.28 0.73 4.81
CA VAL A 193 -1.14 0.62 3.36
C VAL A 193 -0.44 1.86 2.81
N ALA A 194 0.70 1.67 2.16
CA ALA A 194 1.52 2.74 1.60
C ALA A 194 1.89 2.47 0.15
N ILE A 195 1.85 3.51 -0.67
CA ILE A 195 2.28 3.50 -2.08
C ILE A 195 3.34 4.58 -2.26
N PHE A 196 4.45 4.22 -2.88
CA PHE A 196 5.58 5.12 -3.16
C PHE A 196 5.82 5.23 -4.66
N ASP A 197 6.09 6.44 -5.14
CA ASP A 197 6.61 6.73 -6.48
C ASP A 197 8.13 6.58 -6.49
N ASP A 198 8.61 5.42 -6.02
CA ASP A 198 10.02 5.07 -5.97
C ASP A 198 10.21 3.55 -5.90
N ASN A 199 11.33 3.06 -6.42
CA ASN A 199 11.79 1.69 -6.24
C ASN A 199 12.55 1.58 -4.91
N LEU A 200 11.83 1.27 -3.83
CA LEU A 200 12.42 1.21 -2.50
C LEU A 200 13.52 0.15 -2.40
N SER A 201 14.64 0.52 -1.79
CA SER A 201 15.71 -0.44 -1.51
C SER A 201 15.30 -1.49 -0.47
N THR A 202 15.96 -2.65 -0.48
CA THR A 202 15.77 -3.70 0.54
C THR A 202 15.92 -3.16 1.97
N ALA A 203 16.91 -2.29 2.20
CA ALA A 203 17.12 -1.69 3.52
C ALA A 203 15.95 -0.80 3.94
N LYS A 204 15.33 -0.07 2.99
CA LYS A 204 14.15 0.74 3.26
C LYS A 204 12.93 -0.12 3.59
N VAL A 205 12.66 -1.18 2.82
CA VAL A 205 11.57 -2.13 3.11
C VAL A 205 11.77 -2.79 4.49
N GLN A 206 13.00 -3.14 4.85
CA GLN A 206 13.31 -3.69 6.18
C GLN A 206 13.07 -2.66 7.30
N ALA A 207 13.40 -1.38 7.06
CA ALA A 207 13.12 -0.31 8.01
C ALA A 207 11.61 -0.07 8.20
N ILE A 208 10.81 -0.18 7.13
CA ILE A 208 9.34 -0.10 7.18
C ILE A 208 8.75 -1.28 7.96
N TYR A 209 9.22 -2.49 7.71
CA TYR A 209 8.82 -3.69 8.47
C TYR A 209 9.18 -3.58 9.96
N ASN A 210 10.33 -2.95 10.28
CA ASN A 210 10.80 -2.65 11.64
C ASN A 210 10.67 -3.83 12.62
N GLY A 211 11.06 -5.03 12.17
CA GLY A 211 11.03 -6.23 13.03
C GLY A 211 9.63 -6.63 13.50
N GLY A 212 8.59 -6.32 12.75
CA GLY A 212 7.20 -6.70 13.04
C GLY A 212 6.39 -5.63 13.77
N LYS A 213 6.84 -4.37 13.73
CA LYS A 213 6.15 -3.23 14.36
C LYS A 213 5.99 -2.12 13.34
N PRO A 214 4.77 -1.76 12.94
CA PRO A 214 4.54 -0.62 12.06
C PRO A 214 5.20 0.67 12.57
N THR A 215 5.61 1.51 11.64
CA THR A 215 6.20 2.82 11.92
C THR A 215 5.45 3.90 11.18
N ASP A 216 5.53 5.13 11.68
CA ASP A 216 4.95 6.28 10.99
C ASP A 216 5.71 6.55 9.67
N LEU A 217 4.99 6.48 8.56
CA LEU A 217 5.52 6.73 7.22
C LEU A 217 5.17 8.13 6.70
N SER A 218 4.40 8.95 7.44
CA SER A 218 3.87 10.24 6.96
C SER A 218 4.93 11.26 6.51
N GLY A 219 6.18 11.11 6.97
CA GLY A 219 7.32 11.95 6.59
C GLY A 219 8.20 11.39 5.49
N GLU A 220 7.83 10.27 4.88
CA GLU A 220 8.68 9.58 3.92
C GLU A 220 8.70 10.25 2.54
N GLN A 221 9.87 10.29 1.92
CA GLN A 221 10.04 10.80 0.56
C GLN A 221 9.32 9.91 -0.47
N TYR A 222 8.75 10.52 -1.51
CA TYR A 222 8.05 9.84 -2.60
C TYR A 222 6.81 9.03 -2.18
N LEU A 223 6.31 9.24 -0.97
CA LEU A 223 5.07 8.64 -0.49
C LEU A 223 3.88 9.35 -1.17
N ILE A 224 3.13 8.62 -1.98
CA ILE A 224 2.00 9.16 -2.77
C ILE A 224 0.63 8.73 -2.25
N GLY A 225 0.59 7.86 -1.26
CA GLY A 225 -0.59 7.46 -0.50
C GLY A 225 -0.18 6.64 0.71
N TYR A 226 -0.77 6.95 1.88
CA TYR A 226 -0.53 6.23 3.12
C TYR A 226 -1.77 6.21 3.99
N TRP A 227 -2.36 5.04 4.12
CA TRP A 227 -3.61 4.84 4.84
C TRP A 227 -3.40 3.90 6.02
N ARG A 228 -3.64 4.43 7.22
CA ARG A 228 -3.50 3.72 8.49
C ARG A 228 -4.79 3.03 8.89
N ASN A 229 -5.69 2.83 7.97
CA ASN A 229 -6.89 2.01 7.99
C ASN A 229 -7.67 1.99 9.33
N GLY A 230 -7.95 3.18 9.87
CA GLY A 230 -8.72 3.35 11.11
C GLY A 230 -7.98 4.12 12.21
N ASP A 231 -6.66 4.22 12.16
CA ASP A 231 -5.88 5.06 13.07
C ASP A 231 -5.89 6.51 12.59
N THR A 232 -6.78 7.32 13.14
CA THR A 232 -6.82 8.75 12.84
C THR A 232 -6.22 9.57 13.98
N ALA A 233 -5.71 10.75 13.68
CA ALA A 233 -5.11 11.67 14.66
C ALA A 233 -6.14 12.32 15.62
N GLY A 234 -7.28 11.67 15.85
CA GLY A 234 -8.25 12.20 16.81
C GLY A 234 -9.69 11.72 16.68
N THR A 235 -10.15 11.37 15.51
CA THR A 235 -11.49 10.80 15.30
C THR A 235 -11.46 9.90 14.08
N SER A 236 -11.78 8.62 14.25
CA SER A 236 -12.13 7.76 13.12
C SER A 236 -13.36 8.36 12.46
N VAL A 237 -13.22 8.96 11.29
CA VAL A 237 -14.33 9.62 10.60
C VAL A 237 -14.87 8.66 9.53
N TYR A 238 -15.56 7.60 10.02
CA TYR A 238 -16.36 6.78 9.10
C TYR A 238 -17.28 7.68 8.25
N PRO A 239 -17.33 7.51 6.93
CA PRO A 239 -16.71 6.46 6.11
C PRO A 239 -15.35 6.85 5.48
N THR A 240 -14.68 7.88 5.95
CA THR A 240 -13.43 8.38 5.34
C THR A 240 -12.21 7.64 5.92
N ILE A 241 -11.32 7.22 5.05
CA ILE A 241 -9.98 6.71 5.38
C ILE A 241 -8.97 7.79 4.98
N GLU A 242 -8.40 8.44 5.96
CA GLU A 242 -7.49 9.58 5.79
C GLU A 242 -6.17 9.14 5.15
N ASP A 243 -5.68 9.92 4.17
CA ASP A 243 -4.35 9.79 3.59
C ASP A 243 -3.33 10.59 4.43
N TYR A 244 -2.39 9.91 5.04
CA TYR A 244 -1.31 10.48 5.83
C TYR A 244 -0.08 10.88 5.00
N SER A 245 -0.13 10.72 3.67
CA SER A 245 0.86 11.33 2.78
C SER A 245 0.60 12.84 2.61
N SER A 246 1.49 13.54 1.91
CA SER A 246 1.27 14.95 1.57
C SER A 246 0.25 15.18 0.44
N GLU A 247 -0.25 14.12 -0.19
CA GLU A 247 -1.05 14.19 -1.42
C GLU A 247 -2.56 14.32 -1.16
N GLY A 248 -3.04 13.98 0.06
CA GLY A 248 -4.44 14.12 0.46
C GLY A 248 -5.40 13.24 -0.35
N ASN A 249 -5.00 12.03 -0.66
CA ASN A 249 -5.78 11.06 -1.42
C ASN A 249 -6.65 10.20 -0.48
N ASP A 250 -7.58 10.82 0.25
CA ASP A 250 -8.48 10.13 1.16
C ASP A 250 -9.31 9.06 0.44
N GLY A 251 -9.56 7.97 1.15
CA GLY A 251 -10.42 6.87 0.71
C GLY A 251 -11.82 6.95 1.30
N THR A 252 -12.77 6.29 0.66
CA THR A 252 -14.16 6.16 1.14
C THR A 252 -14.51 4.69 1.28
N MET A 253 -14.88 4.28 2.50
CA MET A 253 -15.42 2.95 2.80
C MET A 253 -16.77 2.78 2.10
N THR A 254 -16.98 1.67 1.43
CA THR A 254 -18.21 1.36 0.69
C THR A 254 -18.68 -0.05 1.03
N ASN A 255 -19.96 -0.20 1.26
CA ASN A 255 -20.66 -1.39 1.81
C ASN A 255 -20.23 -1.80 3.22
N MET A 256 -19.27 -1.10 3.77
CA MET A 256 -18.72 -1.27 5.12
C MET A 256 -19.52 -0.43 6.15
N THR A 257 -19.28 -0.69 7.41
CA THR A 257 -19.83 0.06 8.56
C THR A 257 -18.69 0.58 9.45
N SER A 258 -19.02 1.40 10.43
CA SER A 258 -18.01 1.78 11.44
C SER A 258 -17.51 0.60 12.29
N GLY A 259 -18.24 -0.52 12.30
CA GLY A 259 -17.86 -1.76 12.99
C GLY A 259 -16.72 -2.53 12.31
N ASP A 260 -16.44 -2.21 11.04
CA ASP A 260 -15.36 -2.84 10.28
C ASP A 260 -14.00 -2.14 10.51
N ILE A 261 -14.02 -1.05 11.28
CA ILE A 261 -12.81 -0.47 11.91
C ILE A 261 -12.60 -1.21 13.23
N VAL A 262 -11.66 -2.14 13.27
CA VAL A 262 -11.48 -3.07 14.40
C VAL A 262 -10.18 -2.82 15.16
N THR A 263 -10.19 -3.11 16.47
CA THR A 263 -9.01 -2.98 17.36
C THR A 263 -8.10 -4.22 17.28
N ASP A 264 -7.66 -4.56 16.09
CA ASP A 264 -6.78 -5.69 15.80
C ASP A 264 -5.75 -5.23 14.76
N ALA A 265 -4.67 -4.60 15.22
CA ALA A 265 -3.61 -4.04 14.41
C ALA A 265 -2.31 -4.88 14.50
N PRO A 266 -1.38 -4.78 13.52
CA PRO A 266 -0.09 -5.46 13.56
C PRO A 266 0.87 -4.95 14.63
#